data_658701c988f638b8409638cdb4e76f75
#
_entry.id   658701c988f638b8409638cdb4e76f75
#
_cell.length_a   1.000
_cell.length_b   1.000
_cell.length_c   1.000
_cell.angle_alpha   90.00
_cell.angle_beta   90.00
_cell.angle_gamma   90.00
#
_symmetry.space_group_name_H-M   'P 1'
#
loop_
_entity.id
_entity.type
_entity.pdbx_description
1 polymer ?
#
loop_
_entity_poly.entity_id
_entity_poly.type
_entity_poly.pdbx_seq_one_letter_code
_entity_poly.pdbx_strand_id
1 'polypeptide(L)'
;MLTTQTLFDRSGNRKYLVTRERSSFVAAAIAEGGYVATFCLTLAITGARISEVLALTPERIDRTDGAIVIETLKQRKKGNYRAIPVPRELLNRLEAVHGIASAFADSEKRSERLWPWCRTTAWKHVKRVLKRAGVADPFAKPKALRHGFAVEAGQNGVQLNIVQRWLGHSRIETTAIYASALGKEERALARRTWKSLQKALKP
;
A
#
# COMPACT_ATOMS: atom_id res chain seq x y z
N MET A 1 -8.43 27.67 -0.72
CA MET A 1 -7.04 27.29 -0.96
C MET A 1 -6.95 25.77 -1.12
N LEU A 2 -6.64 25.29 -2.32
CA LEU A 2 -6.36 23.86 -2.56
C LEU A 2 -5.01 23.56 -1.93
N THR A 3 -4.98 22.82 -0.83
CA THR A 3 -3.74 22.30 -0.26
C THR A 3 -3.14 21.33 -1.26
N THR A 4 -2.12 21.77 -1.98
CA THR A 4 -1.35 20.93 -2.89
C THR A 4 -0.76 19.79 -2.05
N GLN A 5 -1.26 18.58 -2.26
CA GLN A 5 -0.69 17.40 -1.60
C GLN A 5 0.71 17.19 -2.18
N THR A 6 1.73 17.14 -1.34
CA THR A 6 3.11 16.87 -1.73
C THR A 6 3.61 15.59 -1.05
N LEU A 7 4.66 14.98 -1.61
CA LEU A 7 5.35 13.83 -1.01
C LEU A 7 6.21 14.20 0.20
N PHE A 8 6.39 15.49 0.43
CA PHE A 8 7.13 16.03 1.56
C PHE A 8 6.20 16.85 2.47
N ASP A 9 6.51 16.93 3.74
CA ASP A 9 5.86 17.83 4.68
C ASP A 9 6.43 19.27 4.58
N ARG A 10 5.94 20.17 5.42
CA ARG A 10 6.41 21.58 5.43
C ARG A 10 7.86 21.71 5.87
N SER A 11 8.42 20.71 6.53
CA SER A 11 9.82 20.67 7.00
C SER A 11 10.71 19.89 6.03
N GLY A 12 10.22 19.52 4.84
CA GLY A 12 10.98 18.77 3.83
C GLY A 12 11.09 17.26 4.11
N ASN A 13 10.46 16.74 5.16
CA ASN A 13 10.49 15.31 5.43
C ASN A 13 9.54 14.57 4.47
N ARG A 14 9.99 13.44 3.93
CA ARG A 14 9.15 12.59 3.08
C ARG A 14 7.94 12.05 3.85
N LYS A 15 6.82 11.81 3.17
CA LYS A 15 5.58 11.25 3.75
C LYS A 15 5.37 9.77 3.40
N TYR A 16 6.35 9.11 2.80
CA TYR A 16 6.26 7.74 2.30
C TYR A 16 7.39 6.86 2.80
N LEU A 17 7.16 5.55 2.84
CA LEU A 17 8.19 4.56 3.11
C LEU A 17 8.94 4.24 1.81
N VAL A 18 10.27 4.23 1.87
CA VAL A 18 11.10 3.75 0.77
C VAL A 18 11.05 2.22 0.68
N THR A 19 11.50 1.66 -0.45
CA THR A 19 11.46 0.21 -0.73
C THR A 19 12.09 -0.61 0.41
N ARG A 20 13.26 -0.21 0.93
CA ARG A 20 13.91 -0.91 2.05
C ARG A 20 13.00 -0.97 3.30
N GLU A 21 12.38 0.14 3.68
CA GLU A 21 11.48 0.21 4.85
C GLU A 21 10.21 -0.61 4.64
N ARG A 22 9.68 -0.64 3.40
CA ARG A 22 8.54 -1.48 3.05
C ARG A 22 8.91 -2.97 3.14
N SER A 23 10.09 -3.36 2.64
CA SER A 23 10.60 -4.73 2.79
C SER A 23 10.78 -5.13 4.25
N SER A 24 11.35 -4.25 5.08
CA SER A 24 11.47 -4.47 6.53
C SER A 24 10.10 -4.59 7.20
N PHE A 25 9.11 -3.77 6.79
CA PHE A 25 7.74 -3.88 7.30
C PHE A 25 7.08 -5.21 6.92
N VAL A 26 7.24 -5.68 5.68
CA VAL A 26 6.74 -6.98 5.23
C VAL A 26 7.37 -8.12 6.04
N ALA A 27 8.68 -8.10 6.25
CA ALA A 27 9.38 -9.10 7.07
C ALA A 27 8.88 -9.09 8.52
N ALA A 28 8.74 -7.91 9.13
CA ALA A 28 8.21 -7.77 10.48
C ALA A 28 6.75 -8.23 10.58
N ALA A 29 5.92 -7.97 9.56
CA ALA A 29 4.54 -8.45 9.50
C ALA A 29 4.48 -9.98 9.43
N ILE A 30 5.33 -10.60 8.62
CA ILE A 30 5.41 -12.07 8.51
C ILE A 30 5.79 -12.68 9.86
N ALA A 31 6.72 -12.08 10.59
CA ALA A 31 7.14 -12.54 11.91
C ALA A 31 6.05 -12.43 13.00
N GLU A 32 5.08 -11.53 12.85
CA GLU A 32 3.90 -11.45 13.75
C GLU A 32 2.98 -12.67 13.61
N GLY A 33 2.84 -13.20 12.40
CA GLY A 33 1.94 -14.31 12.09
C GLY A 33 0.44 -13.96 12.12
N GLY A 34 -0.39 -14.94 11.81
CA GLY A 34 -1.84 -14.89 11.94
C GLY A 34 -2.52 -13.68 11.30
N TYR A 35 -3.55 -13.18 11.95
CA TYR A 35 -4.39 -12.06 11.49
C TYR A 35 -3.61 -10.76 11.31
N VAL A 36 -2.61 -10.50 12.17
CA VAL A 36 -1.80 -9.28 12.07
C VAL A 36 -0.94 -9.30 10.83
N ALA A 37 -0.33 -10.43 10.52
CA ALA A 37 0.48 -10.61 9.31
C ALA A 37 -0.38 -10.36 8.06
N THR A 38 -1.50 -11.08 7.91
CA THR A 38 -2.36 -10.96 6.72
C THR A 38 -2.91 -9.55 6.55
N PHE A 39 -3.29 -8.88 7.62
CA PHE A 39 -3.75 -7.48 7.57
C PHE A 39 -2.65 -6.53 7.08
N CYS A 40 -1.48 -6.59 7.68
CA CYS A 40 -0.34 -5.72 7.35
C CYS A 40 0.17 -5.97 5.93
N LEU A 41 0.25 -7.24 5.50
CA LEU A 41 0.63 -7.61 4.13
C LEU A 41 -0.36 -7.10 3.11
N THR A 42 -1.68 -7.24 3.37
CA THR A 42 -2.72 -6.71 2.49
C THR A 42 -2.59 -5.19 2.34
N LEU A 43 -2.37 -4.44 3.42
CA LEU A 43 -2.11 -2.99 3.35
C LEU A 43 -0.88 -2.65 2.52
N ALA A 44 0.23 -3.36 2.73
CA ALA A 44 1.49 -3.09 2.06
C ALA A 44 1.42 -3.37 0.55
N ILE A 45 0.77 -4.48 0.17
CA ILE A 45 0.72 -4.97 -1.22
C ILE A 45 -0.33 -4.23 -2.05
N THR A 46 -1.47 -3.86 -1.45
CA THR A 46 -2.56 -3.19 -2.18
C THR A 46 -2.51 -1.67 -2.14
N GLY A 47 -1.80 -1.09 -1.18
CA GLY A 47 -1.84 0.35 -0.92
C GLY A 47 -3.23 0.86 -0.47
N ALA A 48 -4.16 -0.03 -0.12
CA ALA A 48 -5.51 0.32 0.31
C ALA A 48 -5.52 1.11 1.64
N ARG A 49 -6.64 1.78 1.91
CA ARG A 49 -6.82 2.45 3.22
C ARG A 49 -7.14 1.42 4.29
N ILE A 50 -6.74 1.71 5.53
CA ILE A 50 -6.97 0.82 6.68
C ILE A 50 -8.46 0.41 6.81
N SER A 51 -9.39 1.35 6.60
CA SER A 51 -10.83 1.06 6.67
C SER A 51 -11.32 0.22 5.49
N GLU A 52 -10.70 0.35 4.32
CA GLU A 52 -11.02 -0.45 3.13
C GLU A 52 -10.58 -1.90 3.32
N VAL A 53 -9.39 -2.14 3.91
CA VAL A 53 -8.92 -3.49 4.24
C VAL A 53 -9.77 -4.12 5.35
N LEU A 54 -10.16 -3.36 6.38
CA LEU A 54 -11.06 -3.85 7.43
C LEU A 54 -12.46 -4.24 6.94
N ALA A 55 -12.87 -3.74 5.78
CA ALA A 55 -14.16 -4.07 5.17
C ALA A 55 -14.09 -5.30 4.26
N LEU A 56 -12.92 -5.91 4.08
CA LEU A 56 -12.77 -7.09 3.23
C LEU A 56 -13.43 -8.32 3.85
N THR A 57 -14.08 -9.08 2.97
CA THR A 57 -14.78 -10.33 3.26
C THR A 57 -14.21 -11.44 2.35
N PRO A 58 -14.43 -12.73 2.65
CA PRO A 58 -14.01 -13.83 1.79
C PRO A 58 -14.44 -13.67 0.32
N GLU A 59 -15.65 -13.18 0.05
CA GLU A 59 -16.19 -12.98 -1.31
C GLU A 59 -15.41 -11.93 -2.13
N ARG A 60 -14.57 -11.12 -1.49
CA ARG A 60 -13.73 -10.11 -2.14
C ARG A 60 -12.33 -10.60 -2.49
N ILE A 61 -12.03 -11.86 -2.16
CA ILE A 61 -10.72 -12.48 -2.44
C ILE A 61 -10.87 -13.35 -3.68
N ASP A 62 -10.47 -12.80 -4.83
CA ASP A 62 -10.47 -13.55 -6.09
C ASP A 62 -9.18 -14.36 -6.23
N ARG A 63 -9.29 -15.66 -5.94
CA ARG A 63 -8.18 -16.60 -6.03
C ARG A 63 -7.92 -17.07 -7.47
N THR A 64 -8.91 -16.96 -8.34
CA THR A 64 -8.82 -17.38 -9.75
C THR A 64 -8.03 -16.37 -10.55
N ASP A 65 -8.43 -15.10 -10.48
CA ASP A 65 -7.77 -14.01 -11.18
C ASP A 65 -6.60 -13.40 -10.40
N GLY A 66 -6.33 -13.89 -9.19
CA GLY A 66 -5.21 -13.42 -8.40
C GLY A 66 -5.37 -11.97 -7.93
N ALA A 67 -6.56 -11.57 -7.50
CA ALA A 67 -6.87 -10.20 -7.16
C ALA A 67 -7.64 -10.05 -5.85
N ILE A 68 -7.58 -8.86 -5.26
CA ILE A 68 -8.44 -8.46 -4.14
C ILE A 68 -9.35 -7.33 -4.61
N VAL A 69 -10.66 -7.51 -4.47
CA VAL A 69 -11.69 -6.54 -4.83
C VAL A 69 -11.98 -5.63 -3.65
N ILE A 70 -11.63 -4.35 -3.78
CA ILE A 70 -11.72 -3.37 -2.68
C ILE A 70 -12.79 -2.33 -2.97
N GLU A 71 -13.68 -2.10 -2.01
CA GLU A 71 -14.64 -1.00 -2.08
C GLU A 71 -13.99 0.34 -1.69
N THR A 72 -14.24 1.38 -2.46
CA THR A 72 -13.74 2.73 -2.22
C THR A 72 -14.66 3.46 -1.25
N LEU A 73 -14.38 3.39 0.05
CA LEU A 73 -15.25 3.89 1.12
C LEU A 73 -15.29 5.43 1.25
N LYS A 74 -14.36 6.16 0.66
CA LYS A 74 -14.28 7.63 0.79
C LYS A 74 -15.21 8.39 -0.18
N GLN A 75 -15.84 7.72 -1.11
CA GLN A 75 -16.78 8.32 -2.04
C GLN A 75 -18.20 8.30 -1.47
N ARG A 76 -18.99 9.36 -1.72
CA ARG A 76 -20.39 9.45 -1.27
C ARG A 76 -21.30 8.37 -1.89
N LYS A 77 -20.89 7.79 -3.05
CA LYS A 77 -21.58 6.67 -3.71
C LYS A 77 -20.99 5.36 -3.20
N LYS A 78 -21.82 4.50 -2.60
CA LYS A 78 -21.50 3.10 -2.31
C LYS A 78 -21.40 2.29 -3.61
N GLY A 79 -20.69 1.15 -3.58
CA GLY A 79 -20.63 0.24 -4.72
C GLY A 79 -19.55 0.58 -5.76
N ASN A 80 -18.58 1.43 -5.44
CA ASN A 80 -17.42 1.65 -6.31
C ASN A 80 -16.28 0.70 -5.93
N TYR A 81 -16.14 -0.37 -6.70
CA TYR A 81 -15.14 -1.42 -6.48
C TYR A 81 -13.97 -1.29 -7.44
N ARG A 82 -12.82 -1.78 -6.99
CA ARG A 82 -11.60 -1.92 -7.81
C ARG A 82 -10.90 -3.23 -7.51
N ALA A 83 -10.50 -3.95 -8.53
CA ALA A 83 -9.66 -5.13 -8.41
C ALA A 83 -8.19 -4.70 -8.41
N ILE A 84 -7.42 -5.22 -7.45
CA ILE A 84 -5.98 -5.00 -7.34
C ILE A 84 -5.31 -6.35 -7.44
N PRO A 85 -4.46 -6.58 -8.46
CA PRO A 85 -3.68 -7.81 -8.57
C PRO A 85 -2.75 -7.96 -7.37
N VAL A 86 -2.66 -9.17 -6.83
CA VAL A 86 -1.82 -9.47 -5.67
C VAL A 86 -1.03 -10.77 -5.90
N PRO A 87 0.15 -10.91 -5.27
CA PRO A 87 0.92 -12.14 -5.35
C PRO A 87 0.17 -13.34 -4.77
N ARG A 88 0.40 -14.51 -5.36
CA ARG A 88 -0.23 -15.78 -4.93
C ARG A 88 0.13 -16.12 -3.48
N GLU A 89 1.30 -15.74 -3.04
CA GLU A 89 1.78 -15.89 -1.67
C GLU A 89 0.89 -15.18 -0.65
N LEU A 90 0.37 -13.99 -0.98
CA LEU A 90 -0.61 -13.31 -0.12
C LEU A 90 -1.93 -14.07 -0.06
N LEU A 91 -2.43 -14.54 -1.22
CA LEU A 91 -3.67 -15.31 -1.29
C LEU A 91 -3.57 -16.63 -0.51
N ASN A 92 -2.44 -17.32 -0.61
CA ASN A 92 -2.18 -18.54 0.16
C ASN A 92 -2.14 -18.28 1.67
N ARG A 93 -1.57 -17.16 2.10
CA ARG A 93 -1.58 -16.76 3.52
C ARG A 93 -2.98 -16.38 4.01
N LEU A 94 -3.76 -15.67 3.18
CA LEU A 94 -5.17 -15.38 3.48
C LEU A 94 -5.97 -16.66 3.62
N GLU A 95 -5.78 -17.62 2.72
CA GLU A 95 -6.42 -18.94 2.81
C GLU A 95 -6.05 -19.66 4.11
N ALA A 96 -4.75 -19.77 4.40
CA ALA A 96 -4.27 -20.51 5.57
C ALA A 96 -4.74 -19.92 6.91
N VAL A 97 -4.93 -18.59 6.98
CA VAL A 97 -5.32 -17.90 8.22
C VAL A 97 -6.83 -17.74 8.36
N HIS A 98 -7.53 -17.51 7.24
CA HIS A 98 -8.96 -17.14 7.26
C HIS A 98 -9.87 -18.22 6.66
N GLY A 99 -9.32 -19.28 6.05
CA GLY A 99 -10.14 -20.34 5.44
C GLY A 99 -11.05 -19.80 4.33
N ILE A 100 -10.51 -18.98 3.42
CA ILE A 100 -11.30 -18.25 2.41
C ILE A 100 -12.21 -19.18 1.60
N ALA A 101 -11.71 -20.35 1.18
CA ALA A 101 -12.48 -21.29 0.37
C ALA A 101 -13.69 -21.87 1.13
N SER A 102 -13.50 -22.27 2.37
CA SER A 102 -14.57 -22.79 3.21
C SER A 102 -15.57 -21.71 3.61
N ALA A 103 -15.08 -20.50 3.94
CA ALA A 103 -15.95 -19.36 4.25
C ALA A 103 -16.74 -18.89 3.03
N PHE A 104 -16.19 -18.99 1.82
CA PHE A 104 -16.89 -18.63 0.59
C PHE A 104 -18.06 -19.58 0.29
N ALA A 105 -17.92 -20.87 0.63
CA ALA A 105 -18.98 -21.87 0.47
C ALA A 105 -20.17 -21.68 1.45
N ASP A 106 -19.94 -20.99 2.57
CA ASP A 106 -20.92 -20.71 3.61
C ASP A 106 -21.53 -19.32 3.35
N SER A 107 -22.85 -19.27 3.14
CA SER A 107 -23.58 -18.02 2.82
C SER A 107 -23.46 -16.93 3.89
N GLU A 108 -23.34 -17.28 5.15
CA GLU A 108 -23.17 -16.35 6.26
C GLU A 108 -21.72 -15.87 6.36
N LYS A 109 -20.77 -16.80 6.39
CA LYS A 109 -19.35 -16.51 6.59
C LYS A 109 -18.73 -15.74 5.43
N ARG A 110 -19.17 -15.97 4.19
CA ARG A 110 -18.61 -15.28 3.02
C ARG A 110 -18.75 -13.76 3.06
N SER A 111 -19.73 -13.25 3.82
CA SER A 111 -20.00 -11.82 4.03
C SER A 111 -19.40 -11.28 5.32
N GLU A 112 -18.81 -12.12 6.17
CA GLU A 112 -18.15 -11.68 7.39
C GLU A 112 -16.78 -11.03 7.10
N ARG A 113 -16.42 -10.06 7.95
CA ARG A 113 -15.11 -9.40 7.82
C ARG A 113 -13.98 -10.35 8.17
N LEU A 114 -12.92 -10.36 7.35
CA LEU A 114 -11.73 -11.15 7.61
C LEU A 114 -11.03 -10.74 8.93
N TRP A 115 -11.13 -9.47 9.30
CA TRP A 115 -10.56 -8.93 10.54
C TRP A 115 -11.68 -8.25 11.36
N PRO A 116 -12.14 -8.88 12.45
CA PRO A 116 -13.21 -8.35 13.29
C PRO A 116 -12.71 -7.25 14.24
N TRP A 117 -11.87 -6.36 13.73
CA TRP A 117 -11.25 -5.27 14.51
C TRP A 117 -11.91 -3.94 14.23
N CYS A 118 -11.93 -3.09 15.25
CA CYS A 118 -12.18 -1.68 15.03
C CYS A 118 -10.94 -0.99 14.40
N ARG A 119 -11.15 0.17 13.80
CA ARG A 119 -10.08 0.92 13.13
C ARG A 119 -8.92 1.27 14.05
N THR A 120 -9.19 1.57 15.33
CA THR A 120 -8.15 1.89 16.32
C THR A 120 -7.26 0.69 16.62
N THR A 121 -7.85 -0.51 16.79
CA THR A 121 -7.10 -1.76 17.00
C THR A 121 -6.21 -2.07 15.81
N ALA A 122 -6.76 -2.01 14.59
CA ALA A 122 -5.98 -2.24 13.38
C ALA A 122 -4.84 -1.23 13.24
N TRP A 123 -5.07 0.05 13.56
CA TRP A 123 -4.04 1.08 13.56
C TRP A 123 -2.91 0.78 14.56
N LYS A 124 -3.26 0.33 15.78
CA LYS A 124 -2.27 -0.09 16.79
C LYS A 124 -1.40 -1.25 16.32
N HIS A 125 -1.99 -2.27 15.66
CA HIS A 125 -1.22 -3.37 15.07
C HIS A 125 -0.24 -2.88 14.00
N VAL A 126 -0.69 -2.05 13.06
CA VAL A 126 0.20 -1.49 12.02
C VAL A 126 1.33 -0.67 12.63
N LYS A 127 1.04 0.17 13.64
CA LYS A 127 2.08 0.95 14.35
C LYS A 127 3.11 0.06 15.03
N ARG A 128 2.66 -1.02 15.68
CA ARG A 128 3.56 -1.99 16.32
C ARG A 128 4.49 -2.65 15.30
N VAL A 129 3.94 -3.11 14.16
CA VAL A 129 4.74 -3.71 13.09
C VAL A 129 5.72 -2.72 12.47
N LEU A 130 5.31 -1.46 12.23
CA LEU A 130 6.20 -0.41 11.76
C LEU A 130 7.36 -0.15 12.73
N LYS A 131 7.09 -0.11 14.03
CA LYS A 131 8.13 0.04 15.06
C LYS A 131 9.12 -1.14 15.05
N ARG A 132 8.61 -2.39 14.93
CA ARG A 132 9.45 -3.59 14.81
C ARG A 132 10.30 -3.59 13.54
N ALA A 133 9.79 -3.01 12.46
CA ALA A 133 10.49 -2.83 11.20
C ALA A 133 11.59 -1.74 11.25
N GLY A 134 11.79 -1.09 12.38
CA GLY A 134 12.74 0.01 12.53
C GLY A 134 12.30 1.31 11.86
N VAL A 135 11.01 1.46 11.56
CA VAL A 135 10.47 2.70 10.97
C VAL A 135 10.16 3.69 12.08
N ALA A 136 10.92 4.78 12.13
CA ALA A 136 10.74 5.85 13.12
C ALA A 136 9.60 6.83 12.75
N ASP A 137 9.05 7.51 13.77
CA ASP A 137 8.20 8.68 13.52
C ASP A 137 9.05 9.81 12.83
N PRO A 138 8.44 10.63 11.98
CA PRO A 138 7.00 10.76 11.70
C PRO A 138 6.44 9.77 10.66
N PHE A 139 7.24 8.84 10.13
CA PHE A 139 6.89 7.96 9.01
C PHE A 139 6.07 6.73 9.42
N ALA A 140 6.14 6.33 10.67
CA ALA A 140 5.46 5.13 11.18
C ALA A 140 3.92 5.27 11.21
N LYS A 141 3.31 5.44 10.04
CA LYS A 141 1.86 5.63 9.86
C LYS A 141 1.33 4.78 8.69
N PRO A 142 0.11 4.21 8.79
CA PRO A 142 -0.50 3.47 7.68
C PRO A 142 -0.57 4.26 6.36
N LYS A 143 -0.72 5.60 6.44
CA LYS A 143 -0.70 6.47 5.27
C LYS A 143 0.65 6.44 4.54
N ALA A 144 1.77 6.31 5.26
CA ALA A 144 3.11 6.25 4.66
C ALA A 144 3.33 4.93 3.89
N LEU A 145 2.75 3.80 4.33
CA LEU A 145 2.73 2.55 3.55
C LEU A 145 2.04 2.75 2.20
N ARG A 146 0.86 3.36 2.19
CA ARG A 146 0.11 3.65 0.96
C ARG A 146 0.85 4.59 0.02
N HIS A 147 1.48 5.64 0.55
CA HIS A 147 2.32 6.53 -0.24
C HIS A 147 3.55 5.79 -0.79
N GLY A 148 4.18 4.94 0.02
CA GLY A 148 5.30 4.10 -0.41
C GLY A 148 4.92 3.12 -1.53
N PHE A 149 3.74 2.49 -1.45
CA PHE A 149 3.20 1.66 -2.52
C PHE A 149 3.09 2.44 -3.85
N ALA A 150 2.51 3.64 -3.81
CA ALA A 150 2.32 4.44 -5.01
C ALA A 150 3.64 4.93 -5.62
N VAL A 151 4.60 5.35 -4.78
CA VAL A 151 5.94 5.75 -5.20
C VAL A 151 6.67 4.58 -5.87
N GLU A 152 6.64 3.40 -5.25
CA GLU A 152 7.31 2.20 -5.79
C GLU A 152 6.66 1.71 -7.08
N ALA A 153 5.32 1.75 -7.19
CA ALA A 153 4.61 1.43 -8.42
C ALA A 153 5.06 2.36 -9.57
N GLY A 154 5.12 3.68 -9.33
CA GLY A 154 5.63 4.65 -10.30
C GLY A 154 7.08 4.41 -10.68
N GLN A 155 7.96 4.13 -9.72
CA GLN A 155 9.38 3.82 -9.95
C GLN A 155 9.61 2.53 -10.74
N ASN A 156 8.64 1.61 -10.72
CA ASN A 156 8.63 0.37 -11.49
C ASN A 156 7.88 0.51 -12.85
N GLY A 157 7.57 1.73 -13.28
CA GLY A 157 6.99 2.00 -14.59
C GLY A 157 5.47 1.77 -14.68
N VAL A 158 4.78 1.58 -13.56
CA VAL A 158 3.31 1.47 -13.58
C VAL A 158 2.71 2.82 -13.97
N GLN A 159 1.89 2.82 -15.02
CA GLN A 159 1.23 4.03 -15.50
C GLN A 159 0.38 4.70 -14.40
N LEU A 160 0.39 6.04 -14.37
CA LEU A 160 -0.24 6.83 -13.31
C LEU A 160 -1.76 6.59 -13.18
N ASN A 161 -2.46 6.33 -14.30
CA ASN A 161 -3.88 5.98 -14.32
C ASN A 161 -4.15 4.61 -13.66
N ILE A 162 -3.22 3.65 -13.78
CA ILE A 162 -3.32 2.35 -13.11
C ILE A 162 -3.11 2.54 -11.60
N VAL A 163 -2.08 3.30 -11.19
CA VAL A 163 -1.84 3.65 -9.79
C VAL A 163 -3.05 4.37 -9.20
N GLN A 164 -3.63 5.32 -9.94
CA GLN A 164 -4.86 6.02 -9.55
C GLN A 164 -6.01 5.04 -9.26
N ARG A 165 -6.24 4.11 -10.19
CA ARG A 165 -7.28 3.07 -10.07
C ARG A 165 -7.04 2.19 -8.84
N TRP A 166 -5.83 1.66 -8.66
CA TRP A 166 -5.49 0.81 -7.50
C TRP A 166 -5.66 1.54 -6.17
N LEU A 167 -5.31 2.82 -6.12
CA LEU A 167 -5.50 3.63 -4.93
C LEU A 167 -6.95 4.07 -4.71
N GLY A 168 -7.82 4.02 -5.72
CA GLY A 168 -9.18 4.53 -5.65
C GLY A 168 -9.21 6.05 -5.43
N HIS A 169 -8.37 6.78 -6.17
CA HIS A 169 -8.43 8.24 -6.21
C HIS A 169 -9.43 8.70 -7.26
N SER A 170 -10.39 9.53 -6.87
CA SER A 170 -11.39 10.10 -7.79
C SER A 170 -10.79 11.12 -8.76
N ARG A 171 -9.65 11.71 -8.41
CA ARG A 171 -8.97 12.75 -9.20
C ARG A 171 -7.53 12.33 -9.47
N ILE A 172 -7.08 12.51 -10.71
CA ILE A 172 -5.72 12.17 -11.13
C ILE A 172 -4.67 13.05 -10.43
N GLU A 173 -5.02 14.30 -10.12
CA GLU A 173 -4.12 15.24 -9.43
C GLU A 173 -3.69 14.71 -8.06
N THR A 174 -4.55 13.93 -7.39
CA THR A 174 -4.21 13.28 -6.12
C THR A 174 -3.14 12.19 -6.31
N THR A 175 -3.02 11.65 -7.52
CA THR A 175 -2.04 10.61 -7.87
C THR A 175 -0.80 11.22 -8.52
N ALA A 176 -0.94 12.37 -9.18
CA ALA A 176 0.15 13.07 -9.87
C ALA A 176 1.33 13.41 -8.94
N ILE A 177 1.09 13.57 -7.63
CA ILE A 177 2.17 13.77 -6.65
C ILE A 177 3.22 12.65 -6.64
N TYR A 178 2.85 11.42 -7.07
CA TYR A 178 3.78 10.30 -7.13
C TYR A 178 4.66 10.34 -8.39
N ALA A 179 4.25 11.05 -9.42
CA ALA A 179 5.07 11.27 -10.61
C ALA A 179 6.32 12.12 -10.30
N SER A 180 6.28 12.94 -9.25
CA SER A 180 7.44 13.74 -8.79
C SER A 180 8.39 12.96 -7.86
N ALA A 181 8.14 11.67 -7.62
CA ALA A 181 9.07 10.86 -6.86
C ALA A 181 10.29 10.51 -7.73
N LEU A 182 11.50 10.80 -7.23
CA LEU A 182 12.75 10.49 -7.89
C LEU A 182 12.82 9.02 -8.34
N GLY A 183 12.54 8.77 -9.63
CA GLY A 183 12.57 7.47 -10.26
C GLY A 183 13.97 7.12 -10.81
N LYS A 184 14.10 5.89 -11.31
CA LYS A 184 15.33 5.43 -11.99
C LYS A 184 15.63 6.28 -13.22
N GLU A 185 14.60 6.67 -13.98
CA GLU A 185 14.71 7.50 -15.17
C GLU A 185 15.21 8.91 -14.84
N GLU A 186 14.66 9.55 -13.82
CA GLU A 186 15.07 10.87 -13.37
C GLU A 186 16.52 10.88 -12.90
N ARG A 187 16.94 9.85 -12.15
CA ARG A 187 18.35 9.66 -11.76
C ARG A 187 19.25 9.43 -12.97
N ALA A 188 18.78 8.70 -13.98
CA ALA A 188 19.54 8.46 -15.21
C ALA A 188 19.71 9.76 -16.01
N LEU A 189 18.67 10.58 -16.10
CA LEU A 189 18.73 11.91 -16.71
C LEU A 189 19.68 12.84 -15.94
N ALA A 190 19.53 12.90 -14.62
CA ALA A 190 20.39 13.69 -13.76
C ALA A 190 21.88 13.27 -13.89
N ARG A 191 22.20 11.97 -13.98
CA ARG A 191 23.56 11.48 -14.23
C ARG A 191 24.13 12.00 -15.56
N ARG A 192 23.33 12.10 -16.62
CA ARG A 192 23.76 12.68 -17.89
C ARG A 192 24.15 14.15 -17.73
N THR A 193 23.35 14.91 -16.98
CA THR A 193 23.59 16.31 -16.66
C THR A 193 24.89 16.51 -15.86
N TRP A 194 25.21 15.58 -14.94
CA TRP A 194 26.40 15.70 -14.09
C TRP A 194 27.68 15.14 -14.73
N LYS A 195 27.59 14.48 -15.88
CA LYS A 195 28.75 13.76 -16.49
C LYS A 195 30.01 14.61 -16.63
N SER A 196 29.85 15.88 -16.97
CA SER A 196 30.97 16.84 -17.05
C SER A 196 31.53 17.19 -15.66
N LEU A 197 30.66 17.39 -14.68
CA LEU A 197 31.05 17.77 -13.32
C LEU A 197 31.68 16.61 -12.55
N GLN A 198 31.24 15.36 -12.81
CA GLN A 198 31.78 14.17 -12.14
C GLN A 198 33.28 13.97 -12.35
N LYS A 199 33.87 14.46 -13.49
CA LYS A 199 35.31 14.43 -13.69
C LYS A 199 36.05 15.35 -12.74
N ALA A 200 35.48 16.51 -12.42
CA ALA A 200 36.06 17.48 -11.50
C ALA A 200 35.89 17.11 -10.01
N LEU A 201 34.96 16.22 -9.70
CA LEU A 201 34.69 15.75 -8.33
C LEU A 201 35.51 14.51 -7.92
N LYS A 202 36.26 13.92 -8.86
CA LYS A 202 37.18 12.83 -8.52
C LYS A 202 38.48 13.42 -7.97
N PRO A 203 38.97 12.97 -6.80
CA PRO A 203 40.25 13.38 -6.23
C PRO A 203 41.41 12.98 -7.15
#